data_1a2c323977da63d92d05ce2418d1ade9
#
_entry.id   1a2c323977da63d92d05ce2418d1ade9
#
_cell.length_a   1.000
_cell.length_b   1.000
_cell.length_c   1.000
_cell.angle_alpha   90.00
_cell.angle_beta   90.00
_cell.angle_gamma   90.00
#
_symmetry.space_group_name_H-M   'P 1'
#
loop_
_entity.id
_entity.type
_entity.pdbx_description
1 polymer ?
#
loop_
_entity_poly.entity_id
_entity_poly.type
_entity_poly.pdbx_seq_one_letter_code
_entity_poly.pdbx_strand_id
1 'polypeptide(L)'
;MVSCRYFDKKEETNPNLLIQELQRTDQAFSDFSKTHGMRKAFMEFIDDEGVMMRDNSVPLRGAPAIEYITNMNDSAVVLSWEPIGGDVATSGELGYTYGIYELKDSVNVQKGSYVTIWKKVNGKWKFVLDSGNQGLE
;
A
#
# COMPACT_ATOMS: atom_id res chain seq x y z
N MET A 1 19.43 -46.98 -4.66
CA MET A 1 18.17 -46.24 -4.47
C MET A 1 18.51 -44.77 -4.30
N VAL A 2 18.22 -43.99 -5.32
CA VAL A 2 18.41 -42.55 -5.25
C VAL A 2 17.25 -42.01 -4.44
N SER A 3 17.48 -41.68 -3.17
CA SER A 3 16.52 -40.87 -2.48
C SER A 3 16.42 -39.57 -3.26
N CYS A 4 15.25 -39.28 -3.80
CA CYS A 4 14.94 -37.96 -4.30
C CYS A 4 15.04 -36.99 -3.14
N ARG A 5 16.24 -36.55 -2.85
CA ARG A 5 16.46 -35.31 -2.15
C ARG A 5 16.19 -34.20 -3.14
N TYR A 6 14.96 -34.10 -3.53
CA TYR A 6 14.46 -32.76 -3.81
C TYR A 6 14.48 -32.08 -2.45
N PHE A 7 15.65 -31.60 -2.11
CA PHE A 7 15.64 -30.40 -1.32
C PHE A 7 14.89 -29.42 -2.18
N ASP A 8 13.70 -29.06 -1.73
CA ASP A 8 13.30 -27.72 -1.92
C ASP A 8 14.48 -26.88 -1.44
N LYS A 9 15.37 -26.55 -2.36
CA LYS A 9 16.05 -25.30 -2.23
C LYS A 9 14.89 -24.34 -2.21
N LYS A 10 14.44 -23.95 -1.02
CA LYS A 10 13.81 -22.66 -0.87
C LYS A 10 14.77 -21.76 -1.61
N GLU A 11 14.42 -21.38 -2.83
CA GLU A 11 15.16 -20.38 -3.53
C GLU A 11 15.34 -19.30 -2.49
N GLU A 12 16.57 -19.05 -2.08
CA GLU A 12 16.85 -17.95 -1.18
C GLU A 12 16.32 -16.75 -1.91
N THR A 13 15.10 -16.35 -1.54
CA THR A 13 14.42 -15.24 -2.18
C THR A 13 15.29 -14.04 -1.92
N ASN A 14 15.92 -13.52 -2.96
CA ASN A 14 16.74 -12.33 -2.83
C ASN A 14 15.88 -11.25 -2.19
N PRO A 15 16.21 -10.75 -0.97
CA PRO A 15 15.41 -9.73 -0.31
C PRO A 15 15.14 -8.51 -1.18
N ASN A 16 16.08 -8.14 -2.03
CA ASN A 16 15.92 -7.01 -2.96
C ASN A 16 14.82 -7.25 -3.99
N LEU A 17 14.58 -8.49 -4.41
CA LEU A 17 13.50 -8.81 -5.34
C LEU A 17 12.13 -8.63 -4.70
N LEU A 18 11.98 -9.01 -3.43
CA LEU A 18 10.74 -8.81 -2.67
C LEU A 18 10.46 -7.33 -2.43
N ILE A 19 11.49 -6.56 -2.11
CA ILE A 19 11.36 -5.11 -1.93
C ILE A 19 10.93 -4.45 -3.25
N GLN A 20 11.54 -4.84 -4.36
CA GLN A 20 11.16 -4.34 -5.69
C GLN A 20 9.72 -4.73 -6.06
N GLU A 21 9.32 -5.96 -5.78
CA GLU A 21 7.94 -6.42 -5.99
C GLU A 21 6.96 -5.56 -5.20
N LEU A 22 7.24 -5.29 -3.93
CA LEU A 22 6.38 -4.49 -3.08
C LEU A 22 6.33 -3.02 -3.55
N GLN A 23 7.45 -2.46 -3.93
CA GLN A 23 7.48 -1.09 -4.49
C GLN A 23 6.70 -0.98 -5.79
N ARG A 24 6.75 -1.99 -6.66
CA ARG A 24 5.92 -2.04 -7.87
C ARG A 24 4.44 -2.16 -7.54
N THR A 25 4.09 -2.90 -6.50
CA THR A 25 2.71 -3.00 -6.01
C THR A 25 2.22 -1.64 -5.53
N ASP A 26 3.02 -0.92 -4.76
CA ASP A 26 2.67 0.42 -4.30
C ASP A 26 2.55 1.42 -5.47
N GLN A 27 3.45 1.33 -6.45
CA GLN A 27 3.34 2.13 -7.67
C GLN A 27 2.07 1.80 -8.46
N ALA A 28 1.72 0.53 -8.58
CA ALA A 28 0.48 0.11 -9.22
C ALA A 28 -0.76 0.64 -8.48
N PHE A 29 -0.72 0.68 -7.16
CA PHE A 29 -1.74 1.28 -6.32
C PHE A 29 -1.91 2.79 -6.62
N SER A 30 -0.81 3.52 -6.70
CA SER A 30 -0.81 4.94 -7.10
C SER A 30 -1.36 5.14 -8.51
N ASP A 31 -0.92 4.34 -9.47
CA ASP A 31 -1.38 4.43 -10.86
C ASP A 31 -2.88 4.12 -10.98
N PHE A 32 -3.38 3.16 -10.21
CA PHE A 32 -4.81 2.86 -10.14
C PHE A 32 -5.60 4.04 -9.57
N SER A 33 -5.08 4.70 -8.55
CA SER A 33 -5.67 5.91 -7.96
C SER A 33 -5.77 7.04 -8.99
N LYS A 34 -4.72 7.27 -9.77
CA LYS A 34 -4.74 8.27 -10.85
C LYS A 34 -5.78 7.97 -11.92
N THR A 35 -5.92 6.72 -12.30
CA THR A 35 -6.74 6.30 -13.44
C THR A 35 -8.20 6.12 -13.06
N HIS A 36 -8.47 5.57 -11.88
CA HIS A 36 -9.81 5.14 -11.45
C HIS A 36 -10.35 5.88 -10.23
N GLY A 37 -9.55 6.76 -9.64
CA GLY A 37 -9.88 7.48 -8.41
C GLY A 37 -9.41 6.76 -7.15
N MET A 38 -9.15 7.55 -6.10
CA MET A 38 -8.61 7.02 -4.85
C MET A 38 -9.55 6.06 -4.14
N ARG A 39 -10.85 6.29 -4.19
CA ARG A 39 -11.84 5.40 -3.55
C ARG A 39 -11.74 3.99 -4.09
N LYS A 40 -11.76 3.82 -5.41
CA LYS A 40 -11.63 2.51 -6.05
C LYS A 40 -10.28 1.88 -5.79
N ALA A 41 -9.21 2.68 -5.80
CA ALA A 41 -7.87 2.21 -5.53
C ALA A 41 -7.74 1.67 -4.10
N PHE A 42 -8.16 2.43 -3.11
CA PHE A 42 -8.12 1.98 -1.71
C PHE A 42 -8.97 0.73 -1.50
N MET A 43 -10.13 0.65 -2.13
CA MET A 43 -10.99 -0.53 -2.03
C MET A 43 -10.34 -1.78 -2.65
N GLU A 44 -9.61 -1.63 -3.74
CA GLU A 44 -8.93 -2.74 -4.42
C GLU A 44 -7.75 -3.29 -3.62
N PHE A 45 -7.00 -2.41 -2.93
CA PHE A 45 -5.74 -2.78 -2.31
C PHE A 45 -5.83 -3.04 -0.80
N ILE A 46 -6.90 -2.63 -0.12
CA ILE A 46 -7.04 -2.84 1.32
C ILE A 46 -7.31 -4.31 1.66
N ASP A 47 -6.68 -4.78 2.75
CA ASP A 47 -7.06 -6.02 3.42
C ASP A 47 -8.39 -5.85 4.15
N ASP A 48 -9.17 -6.93 4.30
CA ASP A 48 -10.47 -6.88 4.99
C ASP A 48 -10.36 -6.36 6.43
N GLU A 49 -9.22 -6.58 7.08
CA GLU A 49 -8.90 -6.11 8.42
C GLU A 49 -7.95 -4.90 8.43
N GLY A 50 -7.81 -4.24 7.27
CA GLY A 50 -6.91 -3.10 7.11
C GLY A 50 -7.26 -1.92 7.99
N VAL A 51 -6.22 -1.16 8.34
CA VAL A 51 -6.31 0.02 9.20
C VAL A 51 -6.08 1.28 8.38
N MET A 52 -7.00 2.22 8.50
CA MET A 52 -6.86 3.57 7.98
C MET A 52 -6.57 4.52 9.14
N MET A 53 -5.42 5.20 9.07
CA MET A 53 -5.05 6.25 10.02
C MET A 53 -5.15 7.60 9.32
N ARG A 54 -6.00 8.48 9.82
CA ARG A 54 -6.26 9.81 9.25
C ARG A 54 -6.28 10.87 10.32
N ASP A 55 -5.98 12.10 9.91
CA ASP A 55 -6.00 13.27 10.80
C ASP A 55 -7.36 13.42 11.47
N ASN A 56 -7.33 13.77 12.74
CA ASN A 56 -8.54 14.04 13.54
C ASN A 56 -9.50 12.84 13.66
N SER A 57 -9.02 11.65 13.46
CA SER A 57 -9.78 10.40 13.56
C SER A 57 -9.05 9.40 14.45
N VAL A 58 -9.81 8.59 15.16
CA VAL A 58 -9.27 7.35 15.74
C VAL A 58 -8.88 6.41 14.58
N PRO A 59 -7.92 5.49 14.81
CA PRO A 59 -7.65 4.47 13.81
C PRO A 59 -8.91 3.66 13.48
N LEU A 60 -9.18 3.52 12.19
CA LEU A 60 -10.32 2.75 11.67
C LEU A 60 -9.83 1.41 11.16
N ARG A 61 -10.35 0.32 11.70
CA ARG A 61 -9.97 -1.04 11.32
C ARG A 61 -11.15 -1.84 10.82
N GLY A 62 -10.92 -2.61 9.74
CA GLY A 62 -11.91 -3.54 9.20
C GLY A 62 -13.13 -2.81 8.63
N ALA A 63 -14.33 -3.19 9.04
CA ALA A 63 -15.58 -2.64 8.51
C ALA A 63 -15.66 -1.10 8.61
N PRO A 64 -15.28 -0.44 9.70
CA PRO A 64 -15.22 1.03 9.73
C PRO A 64 -14.24 1.64 8.71
N ALA A 65 -13.11 0.98 8.43
CA ALA A 65 -12.18 1.44 7.40
C ALA A 65 -12.79 1.31 6.00
N ILE A 66 -13.43 0.20 5.72
CA ILE A 66 -14.14 -0.03 4.44
C ILE A 66 -15.27 0.99 4.25
N GLU A 67 -16.04 1.26 5.29
CA GLU A 67 -17.09 2.29 5.25
C GLU A 67 -16.52 3.69 4.98
N TYR A 68 -15.42 4.04 5.63
CA TYR A 68 -14.72 5.30 5.37
C TYR A 68 -14.31 5.43 3.90
N ILE A 69 -13.71 4.38 3.33
CA ILE A 69 -13.30 4.36 1.92
C ILE A 69 -14.53 4.48 1.00
N THR A 70 -15.57 3.72 1.29
CA THR A 70 -16.81 3.73 0.49
C THR A 70 -17.44 5.13 0.42
N ASN A 71 -17.32 5.91 1.48
CA ASN A 71 -17.87 7.26 1.58
C ASN A 71 -16.92 8.37 1.11
N MET A 72 -15.72 8.04 0.64
CA MET A 72 -14.82 9.03 0.07
C MET A 72 -15.46 9.71 -1.14
N ASN A 73 -15.41 11.03 -1.15
CA ASN A 73 -15.74 11.80 -2.33
C ASN A 73 -14.43 12.19 -3.06
N ASP A 74 -14.18 11.51 -4.16
CA ASP A 74 -12.97 11.70 -4.96
C ASP A 74 -13.22 12.35 -6.33
N SER A 75 -14.42 12.88 -6.55
CA SER A 75 -14.85 13.38 -7.87
C SER A 75 -14.05 14.59 -8.37
N ALA A 76 -13.49 15.38 -7.46
CA ALA A 76 -12.79 16.62 -7.78
C ALA A 76 -11.31 16.62 -7.42
N VAL A 77 -10.77 15.47 -6.99
CA VAL A 77 -9.39 15.34 -6.52
C VAL A 77 -8.69 14.16 -7.16
N VAL A 78 -7.38 14.27 -7.32
CA VAL A 78 -6.51 13.18 -7.75
C VAL A 78 -5.44 12.97 -6.68
N LEU A 79 -5.45 11.81 -6.07
CA LEU A 79 -4.42 11.36 -5.14
C LEU A 79 -3.45 10.43 -5.88
N SER A 80 -2.18 10.76 -5.82
CA SER A 80 -1.10 9.95 -6.35
C SER A 80 0.10 10.00 -5.43
N TRP A 81 0.98 9.04 -5.57
CA TRP A 81 2.19 8.98 -4.75
C TRP A 81 3.29 8.26 -5.46
N GLU A 82 4.49 8.44 -4.96
CA GLU A 82 5.70 7.81 -5.46
C GLU A 82 6.42 7.12 -4.31
N PRO A 83 6.54 5.79 -4.34
CA PRO A 83 7.33 5.08 -3.35
C PRO A 83 8.81 5.41 -3.55
N ILE A 84 9.50 5.77 -2.48
CA ILE A 84 10.93 6.06 -2.49
C ILE A 84 11.75 5.03 -1.72
N GLY A 85 11.10 4.16 -0.98
CA GLY A 85 11.75 3.09 -0.26
C GLY A 85 10.76 2.13 0.38
N GLY A 86 11.29 1.09 0.98
CA GLY A 86 10.54 0.07 1.68
C GLY A 86 11.43 -1.08 2.09
N ASP A 87 10.84 -2.01 2.82
CA ASP A 87 11.50 -3.25 3.23
C ASP A 87 10.46 -4.36 3.38
N VAL A 88 10.93 -5.58 3.31
CA VAL A 88 10.10 -6.79 3.45
C VAL A 88 10.77 -7.70 4.47
N ALA A 89 10.00 -8.22 5.43
CA ALA A 89 10.48 -9.21 6.39
C ALA A 89 11.07 -10.43 5.66
N THR A 90 12.09 -11.05 6.27
CA THR A 90 12.76 -12.22 5.69
C THR A 90 11.82 -13.38 5.39
N SER A 91 10.71 -13.48 6.14
CA SER A 91 9.63 -14.43 5.91
C SER A 91 8.81 -14.15 4.64
N GLY A 92 8.90 -12.95 4.07
CA GLY A 92 8.34 -12.58 2.76
C GLY A 92 6.89 -12.14 2.74
N GLU A 93 6.16 -12.21 3.87
CA GLU A 93 4.72 -11.94 3.90
C GLU A 93 4.34 -10.58 4.49
N LEU A 94 5.29 -9.85 5.07
CA LEU A 94 5.05 -8.54 5.70
C LEU A 94 6.11 -7.55 5.24
N GLY A 95 5.68 -6.37 4.87
CA GLY A 95 6.57 -5.30 4.45
C GLY A 95 5.93 -3.93 4.57
N TYR A 96 6.70 -2.92 4.27
CA TYR A 96 6.23 -1.55 4.22
C TYR A 96 6.85 -0.80 3.04
N THR A 97 6.14 0.19 2.58
CA THR A 97 6.61 1.19 1.63
C THR A 97 6.41 2.58 2.22
N TYR A 98 7.21 3.52 1.78
CA TYR A 98 7.07 4.91 2.15
C TYR A 98 7.47 5.79 0.97
N GLY A 99 6.94 7.00 0.98
CA GLY A 99 7.23 7.93 -0.09
C GLY A 99 6.53 9.27 0.11
N ILE A 100 6.29 9.93 -1.00
CA ILE A 100 5.68 11.24 -1.06
C ILE A 100 4.37 11.12 -1.83
N TYR A 101 3.30 11.67 -1.26
CA TYR A 101 2.02 11.76 -1.94
C TYR A 101 1.73 13.18 -2.40
N GLU A 102 0.86 13.26 -3.38
CA GLU A 102 0.33 14.49 -3.94
C GLU A 102 -1.19 14.39 -4.07
N LEU A 103 -1.89 15.35 -3.50
CA LEU A 103 -3.33 15.49 -3.62
C LEU A 103 -3.61 16.76 -4.40
N LYS A 104 -4.16 16.62 -5.60
CA LYS A 104 -4.49 17.72 -6.50
C LYS A 104 -5.99 17.93 -6.60
N ASP A 105 -6.40 19.18 -6.48
CA ASP A 105 -7.69 19.64 -7.01
C ASP A 105 -7.48 20.63 -8.17
N SER A 106 -8.53 21.32 -8.60
CA SER A 106 -8.44 22.27 -9.73
C SER A 106 -7.57 23.51 -9.44
N VAL A 107 -7.26 23.79 -8.18
CA VAL A 107 -6.60 25.03 -7.72
C VAL A 107 -5.34 24.74 -6.93
N ASN A 108 -5.35 23.71 -6.09
CA ASN A 108 -4.31 23.44 -5.10
C ASN A 108 -3.62 22.08 -5.31
N VAL A 109 -2.36 22.05 -4.92
CA VAL A 109 -1.58 20.82 -4.78
C VAL A 109 -1.10 20.73 -3.34
N GLN A 110 -1.52 19.68 -2.64
CA GLN A 110 -1.03 19.33 -1.32
C GLN A 110 -0.04 18.17 -1.44
N LYS A 111 1.07 18.25 -0.74
CA LYS A 111 2.07 17.18 -0.67
C LYS A 111 2.29 16.78 0.77
N GLY A 112 2.66 15.53 0.94
CA GLY A 112 3.03 14.98 2.22
C GLY A 112 3.81 13.70 2.08
N SER A 113 4.13 13.10 3.20
CA SER A 113 4.77 11.80 3.25
C SER A 113 3.78 10.73 3.69
N TYR A 114 4.06 9.49 3.34
CA TYR A 114 3.22 8.37 3.75
C TYR A 114 4.03 7.13 4.11
N VAL A 115 3.41 6.26 4.87
CA VAL A 115 3.83 4.88 5.05
C VAL A 115 2.62 3.97 4.84
N THR A 116 2.84 2.88 4.12
CA THR A 116 1.85 1.82 3.93
C THR A 116 2.48 0.51 4.36
N ILE A 117 1.80 -0.23 5.22
CA ILE A 117 2.21 -1.56 5.65
C ILE A 117 1.39 -2.58 4.87
N TRP A 118 2.10 -3.57 4.35
CA TRP A 118 1.57 -4.56 3.43
C TRP A 118 1.71 -5.97 3.98
N LYS A 119 0.72 -6.80 3.67
CA LYS A 119 0.75 -8.22 3.96
C LYS A 119 0.46 -9.01 2.69
N LYS A 120 1.26 -10.06 2.44
CA LYS A 120 1.03 -10.94 1.31
C LYS A 120 0.09 -12.07 1.73
N VAL A 121 -1.09 -12.11 1.11
CA VAL A 121 -2.15 -13.08 1.40
C VAL A 121 -2.53 -13.77 0.10
N ASN A 122 -2.39 -15.10 0.07
CA ASN A 122 -2.68 -15.90 -1.14
C ASN A 122 -1.95 -15.36 -2.40
N GLY A 123 -0.68 -14.98 -2.24
CA GLY A 123 0.16 -14.48 -3.33
C GLY A 123 -0.09 -13.03 -3.73
N LYS A 124 -1.00 -12.32 -3.06
CA LYS A 124 -1.33 -10.91 -3.33
C LYS A 124 -0.97 -10.01 -2.16
N TRP A 125 -0.37 -8.89 -2.47
CA TRP A 125 -0.13 -7.83 -1.51
C TRP A 125 -1.40 -7.02 -1.27
N LYS A 126 -1.80 -6.92 0.01
CA LYS A 126 -2.88 -6.05 0.48
C LYS A 126 -2.34 -5.15 1.58
N PHE A 127 -2.73 -3.90 1.59
CA PHE A 127 -2.29 -3.05 2.67
C PHE A 127 -3.11 -3.31 3.95
N VAL A 128 -2.40 -3.39 5.06
CA VAL A 128 -2.98 -3.63 6.38
C VAL A 128 -2.96 -2.40 7.26
N LEU A 129 -2.21 -1.38 6.88
CA LEU A 129 -2.24 -0.06 7.51
C LEU A 129 -1.77 0.99 6.51
N ASP A 130 -2.47 2.11 6.47
CA ASP A 130 -2.11 3.26 5.67
C ASP A 130 -2.17 4.54 6.50
N SER A 131 -1.11 5.33 6.44
CA SER A 131 -0.99 6.59 7.16
C SER A 131 -0.22 7.61 6.35
N GLY A 132 -0.65 8.85 6.42
CA GLY A 132 0.00 9.96 5.77
C GLY A 132 0.21 11.15 6.71
N ASN A 133 1.20 11.97 6.39
CA ASN A 133 1.50 13.21 7.10
C ASN A 133 1.43 14.37 6.11
N GLN A 134 0.68 15.40 6.45
CA GLN A 134 0.55 16.60 5.61
C GLN A 134 1.81 17.46 5.71
N GLY A 135 2.14 18.08 4.58
CA GLY A 135 3.19 19.08 4.47
C GLY A 135 4.55 18.48 4.14
N LEU A 136 5.24 19.16 3.26
CA LEU A 136 6.67 18.98 2.98
C LEU A 136 7.31 20.36 3.03
N GLU A 137 8.40 20.48 3.77
CA GLU A 137 9.24 21.68 3.77
C GLU A 137 10.44 21.50 2.84
#